data_68a32f7fc2408d31af18ed775627f4ca
#
_entry.id   68a32f7fc2408d31af18ed775627f4ca
#
_cell.length_a   1.000
_cell.length_b   1.000
_cell.length_c   1.000
_cell.angle_alpha   90.00
_cell.angle_beta   90.00
_cell.angle_gamma   90.00
#
_symmetry.space_group_name_H-M   'P 1'
#
loop_
_entity.id
_entity.type
_entity.pdbx_description
1 polymer ?
#
loop_
_entity_poly.entity_id
_entity_poly.type
_entity_poly.pdbx_seq_one_letter_code
_entity_poly.pdbx_strand_id
1 'polypeptide(L)'
;MEKEMRYAVLIDADNVAAKYTKYILDEVSNYGVVTYKRVYGDWTRPNLAGWKNMALDNAITPIQQYSYTTGKNATDSAMIIDAMDILYSRNVDGFCIVSSDSDFTRLAIRLRESGIHVIGMGEQKTPKPFSTACNAFKYLEVLADEELQSSAANDKVKLKTLESAIISIITETVM
;
A
#
# COMPACT_ATOMS: atom_id res chain seq x y z
N MET A 1 10.28 -26.55 1.54
CA MET A 1 10.05 -25.25 0.88
C MET A 1 8.92 -24.55 1.61
N GLU A 2 9.22 -23.44 2.27
CA GLU A 2 8.16 -22.62 2.85
C GLU A 2 7.27 -22.08 1.72
N LYS A 3 5.96 -22.23 1.87
CA LYS A 3 4.98 -21.74 0.91
C LYS A 3 4.97 -20.23 0.99
N GLU A 4 5.28 -19.55 -0.11
CA GLU A 4 5.22 -18.11 -0.20
C GLU A 4 3.77 -17.62 0.00
N MET A 5 3.56 -16.68 0.93
CA MET A 5 2.24 -16.14 1.26
C MET A 5 1.73 -15.26 0.12
N ARG A 6 0.46 -15.39 -0.23
CA ARG A 6 -0.21 -14.60 -1.29
C ARG A 6 -1.12 -13.56 -0.66
N TYR A 7 -0.93 -12.31 -1.05
CA TYR A 7 -1.68 -11.17 -0.51
C TYR A 7 -2.59 -10.53 -1.54
N ALA A 8 -3.79 -10.13 -1.08
CA ALA A 8 -4.66 -9.19 -1.77
C ALA A 8 -4.46 -7.79 -1.19
N VAL A 9 -4.08 -6.83 -2.02
CA VAL A 9 -3.98 -5.41 -1.66
C VAL A 9 -5.22 -4.69 -2.15
N LEU A 10 -5.99 -4.14 -1.22
CA LEU A 10 -7.22 -3.42 -1.47
C LEU A 10 -7.08 -1.99 -0.93
N ILE A 11 -7.17 -1.01 -1.82
CA ILE A 11 -6.88 0.40 -1.53
C ILE A 11 -8.15 1.24 -1.67
N ASP A 12 -8.47 1.97 -0.62
CA ASP A 12 -9.55 2.95 -0.59
C ASP A 12 -9.03 4.31 -1.08
N ALA A 13 -9.34 4.66 -2.34
CA ALA A 13 -8.85 5.89 -2.95
C ALA A 13 -9.50 7.17 -2.37
N ASP A 14 -10.66 7.06 -1.71
CA ASP A 14 -11.31 8.20 -1.08
C ASP A 14 -10.55 8.66 0.18
N ASN A 15 -9.84 7.73 0.85
CA ASN A 15 -9.10 7.97 2.09
C ASN A 15 -7.58 7.85 1.97
N VAL A 16 -7.05 7.51 0.79
CA VAL A 16 -5.61 7.30 0.57
C VAL A 16 -5.14 8.05 -0.67
N ALA A 17 -4.09 8.83 -0.52
CA ALA A 17 -3.52 9.56 -1.65
C ALA A 17 -2.67 8.63 -2.55
N ALA A 18 -2.77 8.82 -3.88
CA ALA A 18 -2.06 8.03 -4.87
C ALA A 18 -0.53 8.03 -4.70
N LYS A 19 0.05 9.08 -4.12
CA LYS A 19 1.50 9.20 -3.85
C LYS A 19 2.05 8.08 -2.96
N TYR A 20 1.21 7.42 -2.16
CA TYR A 20 1.64 6.33 -1.26
C TYR A 20 1.72 4.97 -1.95
N THR A 21 1.30 4.85 -3.20
CA THR A 21 1.17 3.56 -3.91
C THR A 21 2.46 2.73 -3.87
N LYS A 22 3.60 3.35 -4.16
CA LYS A 22 4.89 2.65 -4.15
C LYS A 22 5.21 2.09 -2.77
N TYR A 23 5.08 2.91 -1.73
CA TYR A 23 5.37 2.51 -0.35
C TYR A 23 4.48 1.37 0.13
N ILE A 24 3.20 1.38 -0.27
CA ILE A 24 2.26 0.30 0.02
C ILE A 24 2.72 -1.02 -0.60
N LEU A 25 3.03 -1.01 -1.89
CA LEU A 25 3.42 -2.23 -2.62
C LEU A 25 4.78 -2.75 -2.14
N ASP A 26 5.74 -1.88 -1.90
CA ASP A 26 7.07 -2.24 -1.39
C ASP A 26 6.96 -2.86 0.01
N GLU A 27 6.15 -2.28 0.90
CA GLU A 27 5.96 -2.83 2.25
C GLU A 27 5.26 -4.20 2.23
N VAL A 28 4.22 -4.39 1.40
CA VAL A 28 3.53 -5.69 1.32
C VAL A 28 4.45 -6.77 0.75
N SER A 29 5.38 -6.42 -0.13
CA SER A 29 6.35 -7.37 -0.70
C SER A 29 7.25 -8.01 0.35
N ASN A 30 7.43 -7.38 1.51
CA ASN A 30 8.16 -7.95 2.64
C ASN A 30 7.41 -9.12 3.33
N TYR A 31 6.11 -9.24 3.10
CA TYR A 31 5.27 -10.28 3.69
C TYR A 31 4.98 -11.43 2.73
N GLY A 32 5.05 -11.19 1.41
CA GLY A 32 4.79 -12.21 0.40
C GLY A 32 4.46 -11.63 -0.98
N VAL A 33 3.93 -12.47 -1.86
CA VAL A 33 3.57 -12.10 -3.23
C VAL A 33 2.20 -11.43 -3.28
N VAL A 34 2.10 -10.31 -3.98
CA VAL A 34 0.82 -9.61 -4.21
C VAL A 34 0.14 -10.20 -5.45
N THR A 35 -0.98 -10.91 -5.25
CA THR A 35 -1.76 -11.54 -6.33
C THR A 35 -2.98 -10.73 -6.76
N TYR A 36 -3.56 -9.95 -5.86
CA TYR A 36 -4.63 -9.00 -6.17
C TYR A 36 -4.16 -7.59 -5.81
N LYS A 37 -4.24 -6.67 -6.77
CA LYS A 37 -3.99 -5.25 -6.58
C LYS A 37 -5.21 -4.50 -7.08
N ARG A 38 -6.03 -3.96 -6.19
CA ARG A 38 -7.27 -3.25 -6.52
C ARG A 38 -7.34 -1.91 -5.79
N VAL A 39 -7.83 -0.89 -6.48
CA VAL A 39 -8.12 0.42 -5.91
C VAL A 39 -9.56 0.80 -6.20
N TYR A 40 -10.25 1.25 -5.16
CA TYR A 40 -11.70 1.51 -5.16
C TYR A 40 -11.96 3.01 -5.06
N GLY A 41 -12.84 3.53 -5.89
CA GLY A 41 -13.21 4.93 -5.86
C GLY A 41 -14.22 5.31 -6.93
N ASP A 42 -14.70 6.53 -6.85
CA ASP A 42 -15.50 7.15 -7.91
C ASP A 42 -14.58 7.93 -8.86
N TRP A 43 -14.19 7.30 -9.95
CA TRP A 43 -13.23 7.84 -10.91
C TRP A 43 -13.77 9.01 -11.72
N THR A 44 -15.04 9.37 -11.57
CA THR A 44 -15.64 10.58 -12.14
C THR A 44 -15.26 11.83 -11.34
N ARG A 45 -14.74 11.66 -10.12
CA ARG A 45 -14.33 12.76 -9.24
C ARG A 45 -12.95 13.29 -9.62
N PRO A 46 -12.81 14.63 -9.83
CA PRO A 46 -11.53 15.24 -10.23
C PRO A 46 -10.39 15.04 -9.23
N ASN A 47 -10.69 14.96 -7.95
CA ASN A 47 -9.69 14.77 -6.89
C ASN A 47 -9.03 13.39 -6.89
N LEU A 48 -9.60 12.41 -7.61
CA LEU A 48 -9.04 11.06 -7.78
C LEU A 48 -8.24 10.90 -9.09
N ALA A 49 -8.11 11.95 -9.90
CA ALA A 49 -7.42 11.90 -11.19
C ALA A 49 -5.97 11.39 -11.09
N GLY A 50 -5.28 11.65 -9.98
CA GLY A 50 -3.90 11.18 -9.75
C GLY A 50 -3.76 9.65 -9.72
N TRP A 51 -4.84 8.92 -9.42
CA TRP A 51 -4.83 7.47 -9.38
C TRP A 51 -4.72 6.81 -10.76
N LYS A 52 -5.14 7.49 -11.85
CA LYS A 52 -5.11 6.92 -13.20
C LYS A 52 -3.72 6.43 -13.60
N ASN A 53 -2.73 7.31 -13.51
CA ASN A 53 -1.35 6.95 -13.88
C ASN A 53 -0.75 5.96 -12.90
N MET A 54 -0.97 6.16 -11.60
CA MET A 54 -0.46 5.25 -10.57
C MET A 54 -1.02 3.84 -10.70
N ALA A 55 -2.29 3.70 -11.06
CA ALA A 55 -2.90 2.39 -11.30
C ALA A 55 -2.30 1.70 -12.54
N LEU A 56 -2.12 2.44 -13.63
CA LEU A 56 -1.51 1.92 -14.87
C LEU A 56 -0.06 1.49 -14.64
N ASP A 57 0.76 2.36 -14.06
CA ASP A 57 2.19 2.14 -13.87
C ASP A 57 2.51 0.98 -12.92
N ASN A 58 1.58 0.65 -12.01
CA ASN A 58 1.75 -0.40 -11.00
C ASN A 58 0.88 -1.63 -11.23
N ALA A 59 0.20 -1.73 -12.38
CA ALA A 59 -0.74 -2.80 -12.70
C ALA A 59 -1.79 -3.03 -11.60
N ILE A 60 -2.39 -1.95 -11.10
CA ILE A 60 -3.48 -1.95 -10.12
C ILE A 60 -4.79 -1.85 -10.88
N THR A 61 -5.74 -2.73 -10.57
CA THR A 61 -7.08 -2.71 -11.18
C THR A 61 -7.96 -1.68 -10.49
N PRO A 62 -8.38 -0.61 -11.19
CA PRO A 62 -9.33 0.34 -10.64
C PRO A 62 -10.76 -0.25 -10.66
N ILE A 63 -11.44 -0.16 -9.53
CA ILE A 63 -12.84 -0.57 -9.37
C ILE A 63 -13.69 0.68 -9.23
N GLN A 64 -14.62 0.89 -10.15
CA GLN A 64 -15.54 2.03 -10.14
C GLN A 64 -16.66 1.77 -9.14
N GLN A 65 -16.90 2.74 -8.28
CA GLN A 65 -18.08 2.79 -7.44
C GLN A 65 -18.68 4.19 -7.48
N TYR A 66 -19.85 4.32 -8.13
CA TYR A 66 -20.56 5.58 -8.15
C TYR A 66 -21.16 5.92 -6.80
N SER A 67 -20.98 7.15 -6.37
CA SER A 67 -21.65 7.68 -5.19
C SER A 67 -23.06 8.16 -5.55
N TYR A 68 -24.06 7.33 -5.33
CA TYR A 68 -25.46 7.67 -5.60
C TYR A 68 -26.04 8.73 -4.65
N THR A 69 -25.41 8.91 -3.50
CA THR A 69 -25.81 9.90 -2.49
C THR A 69 -24.58 10.49 -1.84
N THR A 70 -24.52 11.81 -1.72
CA THR A 70 -23.42 12.51 -1.05
C THR A 70 -23.30 12.06 0.41
N GLY A 71 -22.10 11.70 0.85
CA GLY A 71 -21.81 11.34 2.25
C GLY A 71 -22.16 9.90 2.66
N LYS A 72 -22.39 8.99 1.71
CA LYS A 72 -22.54 7.55 2.01
C LYS A 72 -21.31 6.75 1.57
N ASN A 73 -20.96 5.72 2.34
CA ASN A 73 -19.79 4.85 2.20
C ASN A 73 -19.96 3.80 1.08
N ALA A 74 -20.25 4.26 -0.15
CA ALA A 74 -20.48 3.36 -1.29
C ALA A 74 -19.18 2.63 -1.71
N THR A 75 -18.05 3.31 -1.65
CA THR A 75 -16.73 2.76 -1.96
C THR A 75 -16.35 1.68 -0.94
N ASP A 76 -16.61 1.91 0.35
CA ASP A 76 -16.33 0.95 1.42
C ASP A 76 -17.11 -0.35 1.23
N SER A 77 -18.40 -0.23 0.87
CA SER A 77 -19.25 -1.40 0.62
C SER A 77 -18.73 -2.24 -0.55
N ALA A 78 -18.29 -1.62 -1.64
CA ALA A 78 -17.71 -2.33 -2.79
C ALA A 78 -16.42 -3.07 -2.39
N MET A 79 -15.56 -2.41 -1.64
CA MET A 79 -14.31 -3.00 -1.16
C MET A 79 -14.56 -4.16 -0.18
N ILE A 80 -15.55 -4.05 0.70
CA ILE A 80 -15.92 -5.11 1.64
C ILE A 80 -16.47 -6.33 0.90
N ILE A 81 -17.38 -6.15 -0.06
CA ILE A 81 -17.94 -7.24 -0.86
C ILE A 81 -16.83 -7.97 -1.62
N ASP A 82 -15.97 -7.24 -2.27
CA ASP A 82 -14.84 -7.79 -3.03
C ASP A 82 -13.85 -8.56 -2.13
N ALA A 83 -13.57 -8.02 -0.94
CA ALA A 83 -12.73 -8.71 0.05
C ALA A 83 -13.35 -10.05 0.48
N MET A 84 -14.66 -10.11 0.68
CA MET A 84 -15.35 -11.35 1.05
C MET A 84 -15.34 -12.35 -0.11
N ASP A 85 -15.52 -11.91 -1.36
CA ASP A 85 -15.45 -12.78 -2.54
C ASP A 85 -14.04 -13.38 -2.70
N ILE A 86 -13.00 -12.56 -2.51
CA ILE A 86 -11.60 -13.02 -2.54
C ILE A 86 -11.34 -14.01 -1.39
N LEU A 87 -11.85 -13.75 -0.19
CA LEU A 87 -11.73 -14.66 0.96
C LEU A 87 -12.29 -16.04 0.62
N TYR A 88 -13.52 -16.09 0.10
CA TYR A 88 -14.18 -17.36 -0.23
C TYR A 88 -13.58 -18.08 -1.42
N SER A 89 -12.85 -17.38 -2.31
CA SER A 89 -12.10 -18.02 -3.39
C SER A 89 -10.92 -18.86 -2.90
N ARG A 90 -10.46 -18.64 -1.66
CA ARG A 90 -9.30 -19.31 -1.02
C ARG A 90 -7.99 -19.16 -1.81
N ASN A 91 -7.87 -18.10 -2.59
CA ASN A 91 -6.70 -17.85 -3.44
C ASN A 91 -5.63 -16.98 -2.77
N VAL A 92 -5.88 -16.49 -1.55
CA VAL A 92 -4.95 -15.66 -0.78
C VAL A 92 -4.75 -16.19 0.63
N ASP A 93 -3.59 -15.89 1.19
CA ASP A 93 -3.20 -16.24 2.55
C ASP A 93 -3.24 -15.00 3.47
N GLY A 94 -3.33 -13.80 2.88
CA GLY A 94 -3.41 -12.53 3.60
C GLY A 94 -4.09 -11.41 2.81
N PHE A 95 -4.48 -10.37 3.54
CA PHE A 95 -4.99 -9.11 2.99
C PHE A 95 -4.17 -7.93 3.49
N CYS A 96 -3.95 -6.98 2.62
CA CYS A 96 -3.54 -5.63 2.98
C CYS A 96 -4.72 -4.67 2.72
N ILE A 97 -5.29 -4.12 3.78
CA ILE A 97 -6.39 -3.16 3.72
C ILE A 97 -5.79 -1.77 3.91
N VAL A 98 -5.90 -0.93 2.88
CA VAL A 98 -5.30 0.39 2.87
C VAL A 98 -6.39 1.45 2.94
N SER A 99 -6.63 1.96 4.12
CA SER A 99 -7.58 3.03 4.42
C SER A 99 -7.33 3.60 5.82
N SER A 100 -7.78 4.81 6.05
CA SER A 100 -7.82 5.43 7.38
C SER A 100 -9.22 5.39 8.01
N ASP A 101 -10.17 4.69 7.39
CA ASP A 101 -11.56 4.62 7.84
C ASP A 101 -11.78 3.47 8.84
N SER A 102 -12.40 3.80 9.98
CA SER A 102 -12.77 2.81 11.00
C SER A 102 -13.84 1.83 10.56
N ASP A 103 -14.58 2.11 9.48
CA ASP A 103 -15.63 1.24 8.97
C ASP A 103 -15.08 -0.11 8.48
N PHE A 104 -13.79 -0.18 8.15
CA PHE A 104 -13.09 -1.43 7.83
C PHE A 104 -12.71 -2.29 9.05
N THR A 105 -12.94 -1.82 10.28
CA THR A 105 -12.64 -2.58 11.50
C THR A 105 -13.34 -3.95 11.50
N ARG A 106 -14.63 -3.99 11.15
CA ARG A 106 -15.41 -5.25 11.09
C ARG A 106 -14.88 -6.21 10.03
N LEU A 107 -14.43 -5.69 8.89
CA LEU A 107 -13.81 -6.50 7.84
C LEU A 107 -12.50 -7.12 8.34
N ALA A 108 -11.62 -6.34 8.95
CA ALA A 108 -10.36 -6.84 9.49
C ALA A 108 -10.58 -7.97 10.52
N ILE A 109 -11.52 -7.79 11.45
CA ILE A 109 -11.90 -8.82 12.42
C ILE A 109 -12.39 -10.07 11.72
N ARG A 110 -13.31 -9.94 10.74
CA ARG A 110 -13.90 -11.08 10.03
C ARG A 110 -12.86 -11.90 9.25
N LEU A 111 -11.91 -11.21 8.61
CA LEU A 111 -10.80 -11.86 7.90
C LEU A 111 -9.91 -12.66 8.86
N ARG A 112 -9.57 -12.08 10.01
CA ARG A 112 -8.76 -12.74 11.05
C ARG A 112 -9.47 -13.95 11.66
N GLU A 113 -10.79 -13.87 11.91
CA GLU A 113 -11.61 -15.00 12.35
C GLU A 113 -11.57 -16.18 11.36
N SER A 114 -11.32 -15.89 10.07
CA SER A 114 -11.15 -16.92 9.03
C SER A 114 -9.72 -17.46 8.94
N GLY A 115 -8.83 -17.07 9.85
CA GLY A 115 -7.43 -17.50 9.87
C GLY A 115 -6.54 -16.78 8.85
N ILE A 116 -7.01 -15.68 8.28
CA ILE A 116 -6.28 -14.89 7.28
C ILE A 116 -5.42 -13.83 7.97
N HIS A 117 -4.19 -13.65 7.50
CA HIS A 117 -3.31 -12.59 7.98
C HIS A 117 -3.76 -11.23 7.44
N VAL A 118 -3.91 -10.23 8.30
CA VAL A 118 -4.39 -8.90 7.92
C VAL A 118 -3.36 -7.84 8.27
N ILE A 119 -2.89 -7.15 7.24
CA ILE A 119 -2.07 -5.94 7.33
C ILE A 119 -2.99 -4.75 7.10
N GLY A 120 -3.01 -3.80 8.03
CA GLY A 120 -3.65 -2.51 7.82
C GLY A 120 -2.60 -1.46 7.45
N MET A 121 -2.93 -0.58 6.52
CA MET A 121 -2.12 0.61 6.23
C MET A 121 -3.03 1.82 6.17
N GLY A 122 -2.62 2.91 6.83
CA GLY A 122 -3.39 4.14 6.85
C GLY A 122 -2.55 5.30 7.33
N GLU A 123 -3.10 6.50 7.26
CA GLU A 123 -2.45 7.69 7.81
C GLU A 123 -2.47 7.67 9.35
N GLN A 124 -1.63 8.50 9.98
CA GLN A 124 -1.51 8.60 11.45
C GLN A 124 -2.82 8.95 12.14
N LYS A 125 -3.76 9.58 11.43
CA LYS A 125 -5.11 9.89 11.92
C LYS A 125 -6.04 8.67 12.05
N THR A 126 -5.60 7.48 11.61
CA THR A 126 -6.42 6.25 11.62
C THR A 126 -6.88 5.91 13.03
N PRO A 127 -8.18 5.71 13.26
CA PRO A 127 -8.70 5.37 14.59
C PRO A 127 -8.14 4.05 15.11
N LYS A 128 -7.81 4.03 16.40
CA LYS A 128 -7.21 2.88 17.08
C LYS A 128 -7.99 1.56 16.92
N PRO A 129 -9.34 1.53 16.89
CA PRO A 129 -10.06 0.29 16.67
C PRO A 129 -9.66 -0.44 15.39
N PHE A 130 -9.44 0.27 14.28
CA PHE A 130 -9.04 -0.34 13.03
C PHE A 130 -7.60 -0.87 13.10
N SER A 131 -6.67 -0.07 13.61
CA SER A 131 -5.27 -0.51 13.72
C SER A 131 -5.12 -1.72 14.65
N THR A 132 -5.88 -1.78 15.74
CA THR A 132 -5.88 -2.92 16.67
C THR A 132 -6.52 -4.17 16.07
N ALA A 133 -7.48 -4.02 15.16
CA ALA A 133 -8.14 -5.14 14.50
C ALA A 133 -7.22 -5.89 13.52
N CYS A 134 -6.14 -5.27 13.04
CA CYS A 134 -5.18 -5.88 12.14
C CYS A 134 -4.11 -6.69 12.89
N ASN A 135 -3.48 -7.68 12.22
CA ASN A 135 -2.30 -8.37 12.76
C ASN A 135 -1.08 -7.45 12.82
N ALA A 136 -0.92 -6.62 11.79
CA ALA A 136 0.09 -5.57 11.72
C ALA A 136 -0.55 -4.29 11.17
N PHE A 137 -0.09 -3.14 11.65
CA PHE A 137 -0.53 -1.85 11.12
C PHE A 137 0.67 -0.96 10.80
N LYS A 138 0.66 -0.35 9.60
CA LYS A 138 1.72 0.54 9.13
C LYS A 138 1.17 1.91 8.81
N TYR A 139 1.86 2.95 9.27
CA TYR A 139 1.49 4.33 8.97
C TYR A 139 2.17 4.78 7.69
N LEU A 140 1.37 5.28 6.74
CA LEU A 140 1.83 5.66 5.40
C LEU A 140 2.87 6.78 5.42
N GLU A 141 2.74 7.74 6.33
CA GLU A 141 3.70 8.81 6.50
C GLU A 141 5.06 8.28 6.98
N VAL A 142 5.06 7.30 7.88
CA VAL A 142 6.30 6.67 8.38
C VAL A 142 7.01 5.92 7.27
N LEU A 143 6.27 5.15 6.47
CA LEU A 143 6.84 4.43 5.33
C LEU A 143 7.48 5.39 4.31
N ALA A 144 6.82 6.53 4.04
CA ALA A 144 7.35 7.55 3.14
C ALA A 144 8.63 8.20 3.68
N ASP A 145 8.69 8.49 4.98
CA ASP A 145 9.86 9.10 5.62
C ASP A 145 11.06 8.14 5.67
N GLU A 146 10.85 6.87 5.95
CA GLU A 146 11.88 5.83 5.96
C GLU A 146 12.56 5.69 4.59
N GLU A 147 11.79 5.74 3.49
CA GLU A 147 12.36 5.65 2.15
C GLU A 147 13.13 6.91 1.76
N LEU A 148 12.66 8.10 2.14
CA LEU A 148 13.39 9.34 1.92
C LEU A 148 14.74 9.34 2.65
N GLN A 149 14.80 8.81 3.86
CA GLN A 149 16.06 8.67 4.62
C GLN A 149 17.00 7.64 3.99
N SER A 150 16.48 6.51 3.52
CA SER A 150 17.28 5.46 2.88
C SER A 150 17.83 5.90 1.53
N SER A 151 17.06 6.63 0.73
CA SER A 151 17.52 7.19 -0.55
C SER A 151 18.59 8.27 -0.34
N ALA A 152 18.42 9.17 0.62
CA ALA A 152 19.40 10.19 0.97
C ALA A 152 20.72 9.59 1.50
N ALA A 153 20.67 8.49 2.25
CA ALA A 153 21.84 7.76 2.71
C ALA A 153 22.57 7.09 1.53
N ASN A 154 21.85 6.47 0.61
CA ASN A 154 22.43 5.85 -0.58
C ASN A 154 23.08 6.87 -1.53
N ASP A 155 22.51 8.05 -1.69
CA ASP A 155 23.08 9.12 -2.50
C ASP A 155 24.39 9.67 -1.88
N LYS A 156 24.45 9.79 -0.55
CA LYS A 156 25.69 10.16 0.16
C LYS A 156 26.79 9.12 -0.01
N VAL A 157 26.45 7.83 0.01
CA VAL A 157 27.42 6.74 -0.22
C VAL A 157 27.92 6.78 -1.67
N LYS A 158 27.04 6.95 -2.65
CA LYS A 158 27.41 7.10 -4.06
C LYS A 158 28.35 8.28 -4.31
N LEU A 159 28.04 9.44 -3.72
CA LEU A 159 28.90 10.63 -3.83
C LEU A 159 30.29 10.38 -3.27
N LYS A 160 30.41 9.79 -2.08
CA LYS A 160 31.72 9.44 -1.48
C LYS A 160 32.51 8.45 -2.32
N THR A 161 31.84 7.46 -2.93
CA THR A 161 32.48 6.49 -3.82
C THR A 161 33.00 7.16 -5.10
N LEU A 162 32.23 8.08 -5.70
CA LEU A 162 32.66 8.87 -6.86
C LEU A 162 33.83 9.80 -6.53
N GLU A 163 33.79 10.49 -5.41
CA GLU A 163 34.89 11.34 -4.93
C GLU A 163 36.19 10.53 -4.74
N SER A 164 36.09 9.35 -4.12
CA SER A 164 37.25 8.44 -3.93
C SER A 164 37.80 7.94 -5.27
N ALA A 165 36.93 7.61 -6.24
CA ALA A 165 37.35 7.20 -7.59
C ALA A 165 38.05 8.34 -8.37
N ILE A 166 37.52 9.55 -8.29
CA ILE A 166 38.10 10.72 -8.91
C ILE A 166 39.47 11.04 -8.34
N ILE A 167 39.63 10.99 -7.02
CA ILE A 167 40.92 11.22 -6.35
C ILE A 167 41.95 10.17 -6.79
N SER A 168 41.56 8.89 -6.91
CA SER A 168 42.42 7.79 -7.35
C SER A 168 42.97 8.05 -8.79
N ILE A 169 42.05 8.45 -9.72
CA ILE A 169 42.41 8.74 -11.09
C ILE A 169 43.35 9.94 -11.19
N ILE A 170 43.12 11.00 -10.43
CA ILE A 170 43.97 12.17 -10.41
C ILE A 170 45.37 11.82 -9.90
N THR A 171 45.46 10.99 -8.87
CA THR A 171 46.75 10.58 -8.26
C THR A 171 47.57 9.72 -9.22
N GLU A 172 46.92 8.84 -10.02
CA GLU A 172 47.59 8.03 -11.04
C GLU A 172 48.05 8.81 -12.26
N THR A 173 47.40 9.95 -12.56
CA THR A 173 47.71 10.75 -13.76
C THR A 173 48.84 11.77 -13.51
N VAL A 174 49.21 12.04 -12.27
CA VAL A 174 50.21 13.06 -11.87
C VAL A 174 51.57 12.44 -11.54
N MET A 175 51.70 11.14 -11.58
CA MET A 175 52.97 10.41 -11.50
C MET A 175 53.45 10.03 -12.91
#